data_64c062736a9f4d0219188b4320bac810
#
_entry.id   64c062736a9f4d0219188b4320bac810
#
_cell.length_a   1.000
_cell.length_b   1.000
_cell.length_c   1.000
_cell.angle_alpha   90.00
_cell.angle_beta   90.00
_cell.angle_gamma   90.00
#
_symmetry.space_group_name_H-M   'P 1'
#
loop_
_entity.id
_entity.type
_entity.pdbx_description
1 polymer ?
#
loop_
_entity_poly.entity_id
_entity_poly.type
_entity_poly.pdbx_seq_one_letter_code
_entity_poly.pdbx_strand_id
1 'polypeptide(L)'
;MLKLLKKMRRREVAMAAVCALLILAQIYFDLALPDYMTSLTKLLNTPGSATAEIMGIGGEMLACALASAALSVACGYLAAKTAAGFSFTVRKCVFDKVMSFSHRELGQISVPSLITRTTNDITQLQMIVAMGLQMMIKSPIMAVWAVIKILGKSWELSMVTAGFVVVICALILSIMLVVLPRFRLVQRLTDKINRVARENLTGINVVHAFNAEDYQNAKFDKPSTEMMNTQLKNQRLMAVIQPMMGLCMNALALVIYWLGAALINDIPVADAAARLNMFSNVVVFSTYATYVVMSFMMMVMIFMMFPSAQVSAERINEVLE
;
A
#
# COMPACT_ATOMS: atom_id res chain seq x y z
N MET A 1 15.07 -9.48 -7.77
CA MET A 1 15.04 -8.47 -6.70
C MET A 1 16.00 -8.78 -5.55
N LEU A 2 15.99 -9.97 -4.95
CA LEU A 2 16.88 -10.35 -3.83
C LEU A 2 18.39 -10.18 -4.14
N LYS A 3 18.82 -10.47 -5.39
CA LYS A 3 20.22 -10.27 -5.80
C LYS A 3 20.64 -8.79 -5.72
N LEU A 4 19.74 -7.86 -6.05
CA LEU A 4 20.00 -6.42 -5.98
C LEU A 4 20.00 -5.91 -4.54
N LEU A 5 19.10 -6.41 -3.68
CA LEU A 5 19.10 -6.06 -2.27
C LEU A 5 20.40 -6.47 -1.54
N LYS A 6 21.04 -7.56 -1.97
CA LYS A 6 22.36 -7.95 -1.43
C LYS A 6 23.47 -6.94 -1.76
N LYS A 7 23.27 -6.04 -2.74
CA LYS A 7 24.24 -4.97 -3.07
C LYS A 7 24.09 -3.73 -2.17
N MET A 8 23.13 -3.74 -1.23
CA MET A 8 23.03 -2.68 -0.23
C MET A 8 24.29 -2.59 0.61
N ARG A 9 24.74 -1.37 0.88
CA ARG A 9 25.89 -1.12 1.76
C ARG A 9 25.51 -1.44 3.20
N ARG A 10 26.48 -1.83 4.02
CA ARG A 10 26.24 -2.10 5.46
C ARG A 10 25.50 -0.96 6.18
N ARG A 11 25.78 0.29 5.79
CA ARG A 11 25.10 1.47 6.33
C ARG A 11 23.60 1.51 5.98
N GLU A 12 23.24 1.14 4.76
CA GLU A 12 21.84 1.10 4.30
C GLU A 12 21.06 -0.02 5.00
N VAL A 13 21.70 -1.18 5.17
CA VAL A 13 21.13 -2.30 5.96
C VAL A 13 20.92 -1.90 7.42
N ALA A 14 21.89 -1.21 8.03
CA ALA A 14 21.74 -0.70 9.40
C ALA A 14 20.61 0.33 9.51
N MET A 15 20.48 1.25 8.55
CA MET A 15 19.37 2.22 8.52
C MET A 15 18.01 1.51 8.33
N ALA A 16 17.93 0.46 7.50
CA ALA A 16 16.73 -0.34 7.33
C ALA A 16 16.34 -1.08 8.63
N ALA A 17 17.33 -1.62 9.36
CA ALA A 17 17.09 -2.26 10.65
C ALA A 17 16.60 -1.26 11.71
N VAL A 18 17.20 -0.07 11.78
CA VAL A 18 16.73 1.01 12.67
C VAL A 18 15.31 1.43 12.28
N CYS A 19 15.03 1.58 10.99
CA CYS A 19 13.67 1.88 10.51
C CYS A 19 12.66 0.83 10.97
N ALA A 20 13.01 -0.46 10.90
CA ALA A 20 12.15 -1.56 11.38
C ALA A 20 11.89 -1.45 12.90
N LEU A 21 12.89 -1.13 13.70
CA LEU A 21 12.73 -0.93 15.14
C LEU A 21 11.83 0.29 15.46
N LEU A 22 11.99 1.39 14.72
CA LEU A 22 11.13 2.56 14.87
C LEU A 22 9.68 2.27 14.47
N ILE A 23 9.46 1.44 13.44
CA ILE A 23 8.11 1.00 13.05
C ILE A 23 7.47 0.15 14.16
N LEU A 24 8.23 -0.74 14.80
CA LEU A 24 7.73 -1.50 15.96
C LEU A 24 7.32 -0.58 17.11
N ALA A 25 8.16 0.40 17.44
CA ALA A 25 7.84 1.39 18.45
C ALA A 25 6.60 2.23 18.06
N GLN A 26 6.49 2.63 16.79
CA GLN A 26 5.33 3.36 16.28
C GLN A 26 4.05 2.53 16.42
N ILE A 27 4.07 1.25 16.04
CA ILE A 27 2.90 0.35 16.17
C ILE A 27 2.49 0.21 17.65
N TYR A 28 3.46 0.13 18.56
CA TYR A 28 3.18 0.10 19.99
C TYR A 28 2.38 1.33 20.44
N PHE A 29 2.81 2.54 20.08
CA PHE A 29 2.10 3.77 20.42
C PHE A 29 0.74 3.88 19.71
N ASP A 30 0.65 3.49 18.43
CA ASP A 30 -0.61 3.47 17.67
C ASP A 30 -1.66 2.56 18.34
N LEU A 31 -1.24 1.39 18.85
CA LEU A 31 -2.11 0.42 19.52
C LEU A 31 -2.33 0.71 21.01
N ALA A 32 -1.53 1.58 21.64
CA ALA A 32 -1.75 2.04 23.00
C ALA A 32 -2.89 3.07 23.10
N LEU A 33 -3.08 3.89 22.07
CA LEU A 33 -4.10 4.94 22.06
C LEU A 33 -5.53 4.42 22.35
N PRO A 34 -6.01 3.32 21.71
CA PRO A 34 -7.32 2.74 22.03
C PRO A 34 -7.41 2.21 23.48
N ASP A 35 -6.32 1.72 24.06
CA ASP A 35 -6.32 1.25 25.44
C ASP A 35 -6.50 2.42 26.43
N TYR A 36 -5.87 3.57 26.18
CA TYR A 36 -6.11 4.80 26.95
C TYR A 36 -7.55 5.30 26.81
N MET A 37 -8.19 5.13 25.66
CA MET A 37 -9.63 5.43 25.49
C MET A 37 -10.49 4.60 26.43
N THR A 38 -10.14 3.34 26.70
CA THR A 38 -10.84 2.50 27.69
C THR A 38 -10.72 3.14 29.09
N SER A 39 -9.53 3.56 29.48
CA SER A 39 -9.28 4.16 30.79
C SER A 39 -10.02 5.50 30.95
N LEU A 40 -10.00 6.32 29.91
CA LEU A 40 -10.71 7.60 29.88
C LEU A 40 -12.23 7.41 29.99
N THR A 41 -12.80 6.45 29.22
CA THR A 41 -14.24 6.17 29.27
C THR A 41 -14.69 5.69 30.65
N LYS A 42 -13.89 4.86 31.30
CA LYS A 42 -14.16 4.42 32.69
C LYS A 42 -14.13 5.58 33.68
N LEU A 43 -13.12 6.44 33.58
CA LEU A 43 -12.95 7.58 34.46
C LEU A 43 -14.10 8.59 34.33
N LEU A 44 -14.52 8.88 33.09
CA LEU A 44 -15.63 9.83 32.81
C LEU A 44 -16.98 9.35 33.41
N ASN A 45 -17.16 8.04 33.57
CA ASN A 45 -18.39 7.46 34.10
C ASN A 45 -18.31 7.15 35.63
N THR A 46 -17.17 7.41 36.26
CA THR A 46 -17.01 7.23 37.70
C THR A 46 -17.44 8.52 38.42
N PRO A 47 -18.49 8.49 39.27
CA PRO A 47 -18.94 9.67 40.00
C PRO A 47 -17.82 10.18 40.92
N GLY A 48 -17.47 11.44 40.78
CA GLY A 48 -16.44 12.10 41.64
C GLY A 48 -15.01 12.06 41.07
N SER A 49 -14.80 11.63 39.82
CA SER A 49 -13.49 11.70 39.18
C SER A 49 -13.03 13.16 39.04
N ALA A 50 -11.80 13.43 39.45
CA ALA A 50 -11.23 14.77 39.40
C ALA A 50 -10.92 15.14 37.93
N THR A 51 -11.25 16.38 37.54
CA THR A 51 -10.92 16.90 36.19
C THR A 51 -9.41 16.77 35.90
N ALA A 52 -8.56 16.87 36.93
CA ALA A 52 -7.12 16.68 36.80
C ALA A 52 -6.71 15.29 36.32
N GLU A 53 -7.40 14.22 36.75
CA GLU A 53 -7.12 12.83 36.30
C GLU A 53 -7.53 12.66 34.87
N ILE A 54 -8.67 13.21 34.43
CA ILE A 54 -9.12 13.19 33.02
C ILE A 54 -8.11 13.91 32.12
N MET A 55 -7.65 15.08 32.56
CA MET A 55 -6.61 15.86 31.87
C MET A 55 -5.26 15.09 31.82
N GLY A 56 -4.93 14.34 32.88
CA GLY A 56 -3.74 13.47 32.92
C GLY A 56 -3.75 12.43 31.83
N ILE A 57 -4.83 11.61 31.74
CA ILE A 57 -4.97 10.59 30.69
C ILE A 57 -5.01 11.23 29.29
N GLY A 58 -5.70 12.36 29.12
CA GLY A 58 -5.69 13.12 27.87
C GLY A 58 -4.28 13.58 27.48
N GLY A 59 -3.47 14.00 28.45
CA GLY A 59 -2.06 14.33 28.27
C GLY A 59 -1.22 13.14 27.82
N GLU A 60 -1.41 11.96 28.42
CA GLU A 60 -0.72 10.73 28.02
C GLU A 60 -1.13 10.31 26.60
N MET A 61 -2.41 10.40 26.24
CA MET A 61 -2.87 10.15 24.87
C MET A 61 -2.22 11.10 23.86
N LEU A 62 -2.15 12.39 24.20
CA LEU A 62 -1.50 13.40 23.36
C LEU A 62 0.00 13.09 23.19
N ALA A 63 0.67 12.73 24.29
CA ALA A 63 2.09 12.34 24.25
C ALA A 63 2.31 11.11 23.38
N CYS A 64 1.46 10.08 23.48
CA CYS A 64 1.52 8.90 22.62
C CYS A 64 1.29 9.24 21.14
N ALA A 65 0.31 10.11 20.84
CA ALA A 65 0.04 10.54 19.46
C ALA A 65 1.23 11.34 18.88
N LEU A 66 1.82 12.24 19.65
CA LEU A 66 2.99 13.00 19.24
C LEU A 66 4.22 12.09 19.07
N ALA A 67 4.41 11.12 19.95
CA ALA A 67 5.48 10.13 19.84
C ALA A 67 5.32 9.28 18.56
N SER A 68 4.10 8.78 18.29
CA SER A 68 3.81 8.04 17.04
C SER A 68 4.07 8.89 15.80
N ALA A 69 3.61 10.16 15.80
CA ALA A 69 3.85 11.10 14.70
C ALA A 69 5.36 11.35 14.48
N ALA A 70 6.12 11.59 15.53
CA ALA A 70 7.57 11.79 15.45
C ALA A 70 8.29 10.54 14.90
N LEU A 71 7.92 9.36 15.39
CA LEU A 71 8.43 8.08 14.90
C LEU A 71 8.08 7.86 13.42
N SER A 72 6.86 8.20 13.00
CA SER A 72 6.44 8.11 11.60
C SER A 72 7.30 8.98 10.68
N VAL A 73 7.57 10.22 11.08
CA VAL A 73 8.45 11.14 10.33
C VAL A 73 9.88 10.60 10.28
N ALA A 74 10.40 10.11 11.40
CA ALA A 74 11.74 9.51 11.46
C ALA A 74 11.85 8.27 10.57
N CYS A 75 10.84 7.39 10.58
CA CYS A 75 10.75 6.25 9.69
C CYS A 75 10.71 6.66 8.22
N GLY A 76 9.89 7.65 7.86
CA GLY A 76 9.81 8.18 6.51
C GLY A 76 11.14 8.72 6.01
N TYR A 77 11.84 9.49 6.84
CA TYR A 77 13.17 10.01 6.52
C TYR A 77 14.19 8.89 6.32
N LEU A 78 14.26 7.91 7.23
CA LEU A 78 15.19 6.79 7.13
C LEU A 78 14.89 5.89 5.93
N ALA A 79 13.62 5.61 5.65
CA ALA A 79 13.21 4.82 4.49
C ALA A 79 13.59 5.53 3.18
N ALA A 80 13.32 6.83 3.06
CA ALA A 80 13.70 7.62 1.89
C ALA A 80 15.23 7.66 1.71
N LYS A 81 15.98 7.87 2.79
CA LYS A 81 17.44 7.89 2.76
C LYS A 81 18.05 6.54 2.39
N THR A 82 17.49 5.45 2.91
CA THR A 82 17.88 4.07 2.58
C THR A 82 17.61 3.76 1.12
N ALA A 83 16.42 4.11 0.62
CA ALA A 83 16.03 3.90 -0.77
C ALA A 83 16.91 4.73 -1.74
N ALA A 84 17.20 5.97 -1.40
CA ALA A 84 18.10 6.83 -2.20
C ALA A 84 19.53 6.30 -2.22
N GLY A 85 20.07 5.84 -1.08
CA GLY A 85 21.39 5.21 -1.00
C GLY A 85 21.47 3.92 -1.81
N PHE A 86 20.45 3.07 -1.71
CA PHE A 86 20.33 1.87 -2.54
C PHE A 86 20.30 2.21 -4.04
N SER A 87 19.44 3.15 -4.43
CA SER A 87 19.32 3.62 -5.82
C SER A 87 20.65 4.14 -6.35
N PHE A 88 21.35 4.95 -5.57
CA PHE A 88 22.70 5.45 -5.92
C PHE A 88 23.69 4.30 -6.15
N THR A 89 23.71 3.32 -5.24
CA THR A 89 24.61 2.16 -5.35
C THR A 89 24.32 1.32 -6.58
N VAL A 90 23.02 1.02 -6.85
CA VAL A 90 22.61 0.27 -8.05
C VAL A 90 22.95 1.05 -9.33
N ARG A 91 22.66 2.36 -9.36
CA ARG A 91 22.96 3.23 -10.53
C ARG A 91 24.44 3.25 -10.83
N LYS A 92 25.27 3.37 -9.80
CA LYS A 92 26.72 3.30 -9.96
C LYS A 92 27.19 1.95 -10.51
N CYS A 93 26.69 0.83 -9.95
CA CYS A 93 27.04 -0.51 -10.43
C CYS A 93 26.62 -0.73 -11.90
N VAL A 94 25.42 -0.27 -12.29
CA VAL A 94 24.96 -0.35 -13.68
C VAL A 94 25.81 0.50 -14.60
N PHE A 95 26.11 1.73 -14.20
CA PHE A 95 26.96 2.63 -14.99
C PHE A 95 28.38 2.07 -15.18
N ASP A 96 29.02 1.64 -14.10
CA ASP A 96 30.37 1.06 -14.15
C ASP A 96 30.41 -0.19 -15.04
N LYS A 97 29.37 -1.04 -14.98
CA LYS A 97 29.22 -2.23 -15.82
C LYS A 97 29.05 -1.85 -17.30
N VAL A 98 28.18 -0.90 -17.63
CA VAL A 98 27.95 -0.44 -19.02
C VAL A 98 29.23 0.17 -19.61
N MET A 99 30.00 0.91 -18.81
CA MET A 99 31.29 1.46 -19.25
C MET A 99 32.33 0.38 -19.52
N SER A 100 32.18 -0.81 -18.95
CA SER A 100 33.07 -1.96 -19.21
C SER A 100 32.61 -2.83 -20.39
N PHE A 101 31.48 -2.54 -21.03
CA PHE A 101 30.95 -3.33 -22.14
C PHE A 101 31.85 -3.27 -23.38
N SER A 102 32.05 -4.42 -23.98
CA SER A 102 32.62 -4.55 -25.31
C SER A 102 31.63 -4.08 -26.40
N HIS A 103 32.14 -3.80 -27.60
CA HIS A 103 31.29 -3.41 -28.73
C HIS A 103 30.22 -4.48 -29.08
N ARG A 104 30.51 -5.75 -28.82
CA ARG A 104 29.58 -6.88 -29.02
C ARG A 104 28.44 -6.86 -28.00
N GLU A 105 28.71 -6.56 -26.74
CA GLU A 105 27.70 -6.48 -25.65
C GLU A 105 26.78 -5.27 -25.85
N LEU A 106 27.34 -4.11 -26.26
CA LEU A 106 26.56 -2.93 -26.63
C LEU A 106 25.60 -3.18 -27.82
N GLY A 107 25.93 -4.12 -28.70
CA GLY A 107 25.07 -4.54 -29.80
C GLY A 107 23.88 -5.41 -29.36
N GLN A 108 23.94 -6.06 -28.20
CA GLN A 108 22.88 -6.92 -27.68
C GLN A 108 21.78 -6.12 -26.95
N ILE A 109 22.13 -5.03 -26.30
CA ILE A 109 21.18 -4.18 -25.58
C ILE A 109 21.19 -2.79 -26.23
N SER A 110 20.05 -2.34 -26.77
CA SER A 110 19.97 -1.03 -27.41
C SER A 110 20.24 0.11 -26.44
N VAL A 111 20.91 1.18 -26.90
CA VAL A 111 21.22 2.37 -26.08
C VAL A 111 19.98 2.97 -25.38
N PRO A 112 18.82 3.13 -26.06
CA PRO A 112 17.60 3.59 -25.38
C PRO A 112 17.17 2.68 -24.22
N SER A 113 17.35 1.36 -24.35
CA SER A 113 17.05 0.41 -23.26
C SER A 113 18.00 0.57 -22.08
N LEU A 114 19.29 0.79 -22.31
CA LEU A 114 20.27 1.05 -21.24
C LEU A 114 19.96 2.35 -20.49
N ILE A 115 19.55 3.41 -21.20
CA ILE A 115 19.10 4.66 -20.58
C ILE A 115 17.90 4.41 -19.67
N THR A 116 16.87 3.71 -20.15
CA THR A 116 15.68 3.39 -19.36
C THR A 116 16.01 2.57 -18.13
N ARG A 117 16.89 1.57 -18.24
CA ARG A 117 17.34 0.73 -17.12
C ARG A 117 18.14 1.52 -16.08
N THR A 118 18.93 2.50 -16.51
CA THR A 118 19.73 3.33 -15.61
C THR A 118 18.92 4.43 -14.93
N THR A 119 17.81 4.85 -15.52
CA THR A 119 16.97 5.94 -15.01
C THR A 119 15.68 5.42 -14.40
N ASN A 120 14.71 5.05 -15.24
CA ASN A 120 13.35 4.74 -14.83
C ASN A 120 13.26 3.45 -14.00
N ASP A 121 13.92 2.36 -14.42
CA ASP A 121 13.86 1.08 -13.71
C ASP A 121 14.48 1.19 -12.30
N ILE A 122 15.57 1.95 -12.15
CA ILE A 122 16.17 2.20 -10.82
C ILE A 122 15.27 3.09 -9.96
N THR A 123 14.59 4.09 -10.55
CA THR A 123 13.64 4.94 -9.82
C THR A 123 12.43 4.12 -9.34
N GLN A 124 11.96 3.18 -10.15
CA GLN A 124 10.92 2.22 -9.77
C GLN A 124 11.35 1.37 -8.56
N LEU A 125 12.58 0.84 -8.59
CA LEU A 125 13.13 0.09 -7.46
C LEU A 125 13.28 0.96 -6.20
N GLN A 126 13.73 2.21 -6.36
CA GLN A 126 13.84 3.15 -5.25
C GLN A 126 12.49 3.38 -4.57
N MET A 127 11.43 3.59 -5.37
CA MET A 127 10.07 3.81 -4.86
C MET A 127 9.58 2.60 -4.06
N ILE A 128 9.80 1.40 -4.57
CA ILE A 128 9.39 0.16 -3.90
C ILE A 128 10.20 -0.10 -2.64
N VAL A 129 11.48 0.20 -2.61
CA VAL A 129 12.29 0.09 -1.38
C VAL A 129 11.80 1.09 -0.34
N ALA A 130 11.52 2.35 -0.73
CA ALA A 130 11.02 3.37 0.19
C ALA A 130 9.65 3.02 0.81
N MET A 131 8.69 2.64 -0.04
CA MET A 131 7.34 2.25 0.40
C MET A 131 7.33 0.87 1.06
N GLY A 132 8.10 -0.07 0.50
CA GLY A 132 8.19 -1.43 0.99
C GLY A 132 8.75 -1.50 2.40
N LEU A 133 9.80 -0.77 2.73
CA LEU A 133 10.35 -0.72 4.08
C LEU A 133 9.31 -0.29 5.12
N GLN A 134 8.46 0.68 4.78
CA GLN A 134 7.41 1.12 5.70
C GLN A 134 6.22 0.16 5.73
N MET A 135 5.63 -0.13 4.57
CA MET A 135 4.36 -0.87 4.50
C MET A 135 4.53 -2.38 4.71
N MET A 136 5.61 -3.01 4.16
CA MET A 136 5.83 -4.46 4.30
C MET A 136 6.16 -4.87 5.73
N ILE A 137 6.73 -3.97 6.52
CA ILE A 137 7.03 -4.23 7.93
C ILE A 137 5.82 -3.85 8.79
N LYS A 138 5.24 -2.66 8.56
CA LYS A 138 4.14 -2.14 9.38
C LYS A 138 2.88 -2.99 9.25
N SER A 139 2.46 -3.35 8.03
CA SER A 139 1.14 -3.98 7.81
C SER A 139 1.01 -5.37 8.45
N PRO A 140 1.94 -6.35 8.30
CA PRO A 140 1.75 -7.65 8.94
C PRO A 140 1.86 -7.58 10.46
N ILE A 141 2.77 -6.75 10.99
CA ILE A 141 2.93 -6.61 12.45
C ILE A 141 1.69 -5.96 13.06
N MET A 142 1.20 -4.88 12.44
CA MET A 142 -0.03 -4.20 12.85
C MET A 142 -1.23 -5.15 12.82
N ALA A 143 -1.38 -5.94 11.73
CA ALA A 143 -2.45 -6.93 11.59
C ALA A 143 -2.40 -7.98 12.71
N VAL A 144 -1.24 -8.61 12.92
CA VAL A 144 -1.08 -9.65 13.94
C VAL A 144 -1.32 -9.09 15.34
N TRP A 145 -0.74 -7.95 15.66
CA TRP A 145 -0.86 -7.36 16.99
C TRP A 145 -2.30 -6.88 17.26
N ALA A 146 -2.96 -6.23 16.28
CA ALA A 146 -4.35 -5.83 16.40
C ALA A 146 -5.29 -7.04 16.54
N VAL A 147 -5.05 -8.14 15.81
CA VAL A 147 -5.81 -9.39 15.97
C VAL A 147 -5.63 -9.98 17.37
N ILE A 148 -4.42 -10.01 17.92
CA ILE A 148 -4.17 -10.47 19.29
C ILE A 148 -4.95 -9.62 20.31
N LYS A 149 -4.97 -8.30 20.13
CA LYS A 149 -5.74 -7.37 20.98
C LYS A 149 -7.25 -7.59 20.90
N ILE A 150 -7.76 -7.95 19.70
CA ILE A 150 -9.19 -8.24 19.46
C ILE A 150 -9.62 -9.54 20.13
N LEU A 151 -8.84 -10.62 19.91
CA LEU A 151 -9.17 -11.96 20.44
C LEU A 151 -9.26 -11.99 21.97
N GLY A 152 -8.55 -11.09 22.66
CA GLY A 152 -8.61 -10.97 24.12
C GLY A 152 -9.83 -10.24 24.67
N LYS A 153 -10.72 -9.65 23.80
CA LYS A 153 -11.84 -8.80 24.25
C LYS A 153 -13.22 -9.46 24.08
N SER A 154 -13.54 -9.98 22.91
CA SER A 154 -14.85 -10.62 22.60
C SER A 154 -14.69 -11.55 21.40
N TRP A 155 -15.15 -12.77 21.56
CA TRP A 155 -15.16 -13.78 20.50
C TRP A 155 -16.13 -13.45 19.38
N GLU A 156 -17.36 -13.01 19.73
CA GLU A 156 -18.43 -12.72 18.79
C GLU A 156 -18.02 -11.58 17.84
N LEU A 157 -17.50 -10.50 18.39
CA LEU A 157 -17.04 -9.35 17.61
C LEU A 157 -15.80 -9.69 16.76
N SER A 158 -14.95 -10.60 17.25
CA SER A 158 -13.77 -11.07 16.50
C SER A 158 -14.14 -11.85 15.26
N MET A 159 -15.19 -12.70 15.34
CA MET A 159 -15.72 -13.45 14.18
C MET A 159 -16.33 -12.52 13.13
N VAL A 160 -17.02 -11.47 13.56
CA VAL A 160 -17.54 -10.44 12.65
C VAL A 160 -16.40 -9.76 11.91
N THR A 161 -15.36 -9.33 12.62
CA THR A 161 -14.19 -8.69 11.98
C THR A 161 -13.50 -9.62 11.00
N ALA A 162 -13.31 -10.91 11.35
CA ALA A 162 -12.74 -11.91 10.45
C ALA A 162 -13.62 -12.08 9.20
N GLY A 163 -14.94 -12.12 9.34
CA GLY A 163 -15.89 -12.17 8.21
C GLY A 163 -15.71 -10.98 7.25
N PHE A 164 -15.64 -9.77 7.79
CA PHE A 164 -15.41 -8.56 6.97
C PHE A 164 -14.03 -8.57 6.27
N VAL A 165 -12.98 -9.04 6.94
CA VAL A 165 -11.66 -9.20 6.31
C VAL A 165 -11.74 -10.15 5.13
N VAL A 166 -12.43 -11.30 5.28
CA VAL A 166 -12.64 -12.26 4.17
C VAL A 166 -13.42 -11.61 3.02
N VAL A 167 -14.48 -10.87 3.31
CA VAL A 167 -15.28 -10.16 2.30
C VAL A 167 -14.42 -9.14 1.54
N ILE A 168 -13.62 -8.35 2.25
CA ILE A 168 -12.71 -7.36 1.64
C ILE A 168 -11.66 -8.05 0.76
N CYS A 169 -11.04 -9.12 1.26
CA CYS A 169 -10.07 -9.89 0.48
C CYS A 169 -10.71 -10.49 -0.78
N ALA A 170 -11.90 -11.06 -0.67
CA ALA A 170 -12.65 -11.62 -1.80
C ALA A 170 -13.02 -10.55 -2.84
N LEU A 171 -13.45 -9.37 -2.39
CA LEU A 171 -13.78 -8.22 -3.25
C LEU A 171 -12.54 -7.75 -4.03
N ILE A 172 -11.41 -7.55 -3.35
CA ILE A 172 -10.17 -7.12 -3.99
C ILE A 172 -9.70 -8.18 -4.99
N LEU A 173 -9.70 -9.45 -4.60
CA LEU A 173 -9.28 -10.55 -5.47
C LEU A 173 -10.18 -10.63 -6.72
N SER A 174 -11.49 -10.52 -6.57
CA SER A 174 -12.45 -10.53 -7.68
C SER A 174 -12.17 -9.40 -8.68
N ILE A 175 -11.93 -8.19 -8.20
CA ILE A 175 -11.60 -7.05 -9.06
C ILE A 175 -10.25 -7.28 -9.75
N MET A 176 -9.26 -7.77 -9.04
CA MET A 176 -7.94 -8.06 -9.62
C MET A 176 -8.00 -9.09 -10.72
N LEU A 177 -8.76 -10.18 -10.55
CA LEU A 177 -8.93 -11.23 -11.57
C LEU A 177 -9.55 -10.68 -12.87
N VAL A 178 -10.42 -9.68 -12.77
CA VAL A 178 -11.05 -9.03 -13.93
C VAL A 178 -10.16 -7.97 -14.56
N VAL A 179 -9.45 -7.20 -13.76
CA VAL A 179 -8.68 -6.03 -14.22
C VAL A 179 -7.30 -6.43 -14.77
N LEU A 180 -6.64 -7.42 -14.17
CA LEU A 180 -5.28 -7.84 -14.56
C LEU A 180 -5.17 -8.27 -16.04
N PRO A 181 -6.04 -9.11 -16.62
CA PRO A 181 -5.97 -9.46 -18.03
C PRO A 181 -6.23 -8.25 -18.94
N ARG A 182 -7.06 -7.29 -18.51
CA ARG A 182 -7.32 -6.07 -19.28
C ARG A 182 -6.13 -5.11 -19.30
N PHE A 183 -5.32 -5.05 -18.25
CA PHE A 183 -4.06 -4.32 -18.27
C PHE A 183 -3.12 -4.87 -19.35
N ARG A 184 -3.05 -6.18 -19.52
CA ARG A 184 -2.26 -6.81 -20.61
C ARG A 184 -2.82 -6.44 -21.99
N LEU A 185 -4.14 -6.32 -22.12
CA LEU A 185 -4.77 -5.87 -23.38
C LEU A 185 -4.41 -4.41 -23.67
N VAL A 186 -4.50 -3.52 -22.67
CA VAL A 186 -4.09 -2.12 -22.82
C VAL A 186 -2.63 -2.02 -23.29
N GLN A 187 -1.72 -2.83 -22.73
CA GLN A 187 -0.33 -2.85 -23.16
C GLN A 187 -0.18 -3.24 -24.65
N ARG A 188 -0.87 -4.29 -25.10
CA ARG A 188 -0.87 -4.69 -26.53
C ARG A 188 -1.43 -3.59 -27.45
N LEU A 189 -2.47 -2.90 -27.00
CA LEU A 189 -3.04 -1.78 -27.76
C LEU A 189 -2.10 -0.58 -27.82
N THR A 190 -1.39 -0.29 -26.73
CA THR A 190 -0.32 0.71 -26.69
C THR A 190 0.78 0.38 -27.70
N ASP A 191 1.23 -0.88 -27.72
CA ASP A 191 2.26 -1.32 -28.70
C ASP A 191 1.76 -1.19 -30.15
N LYS A 192 0.47 -1.48 -30.39
CA LYS A 192 -0.16 -1.33 -31.70
C LYS A 192 -0.23 0.14 -32.12
N ILE A 193 -0.65 1.04 -31.23
CA ILE A 193 -0.69 2.49 -31.47
C ILE A 193 0.71 3.01 -31.78
N ASN A 194 1.71 2.64 -30.98
CA ASN A 194 3.10 3.05 -31.17
C ASN A 194 3.64 2.57 -32.53
N ARG A 195 3.25 1.37 -32.98
CA ARG A 195 3.62 0.85 -34.30
C ARG A 195 3.00 1.69 -35.41
N VAL A 196 1.69 1.95 -35.36
CA VAL A 196 0.98 2.76 -36.36
C VAL A 196 1.56 4.18 -36.42
N ALA A 197 1.81 4.79 -35.25
CA ALA A 197 2.43 6.12 -35.17
C ALA A 197 3.84 6.12 -35.80
N ARG A 198 4.66 5.10 -35.52
CA ARG A 198 5.99 4.99 -36.12
C ARG A 198 5.95 4.78 -37.63
N GLU A 199 5.06 3.92 -38.13
CA GLU A 199 4.84 3.73 -39.56
C GLU A 199 4.46 5.05 -40.24
N ASN A 200 3.54 5.81 -39.64
CA ASN A 200 3.10 7.10 -40.17
C ASN A 200 4.24 8.13 -40.18
N LEU A 201 4.98 8.28 -39.05
CA LEU A 201 6.10 9.21 -38.98
C LEU A 201 7.24 8.86 -39.93
N THR A 202 7.53 7.59 -40.13
CA THR A 202 8.58 7.15 -41.06
C THR A 202 8.16 7.34 -42.53
N GLY A 203 6.87 7.14 -42.83
CA GLY A 203 6.31 7.24 -44.18
C GLY A 203 5.57 8.55 -44.47
N ILE A 204 5.73 9.60 -43.66
CA ILE A 204 4.92 10.81 -43.73
C ILE A 204 4.92 11.48 -45.12
N ASN A 205 6.08 11.53 -45.79
CA ASN A 205 6.18 12.06 -47.14
C ASN A 205 5.38 11.23 -48.16
N VAL A 206 5.30 9.94 -48.00
CA VAL A 206 4.49 9.05 -48.85
C VAL A 206 3.01 9.26 -48.60
N VAL A 207 2.62 9.39 -47.34
CA VAL A 207 1.22 9.69 -46.95
C VAL A 207 0.73 10.98 -47.63
N HIS A 208 1.51 12.04 -47.56
CA HIS A 208 1.19 13.31 -48.20
C HIS A 208 1.22 13.24 -49.74
N ALA A 209 2.19 12.52 -50.33
CA ALA A 209 2.29 12.36 -51.74
C ALA A 209 1.06 11.66 -52.39
N PHE A 210 0.42 10.75 -51.61
CA PHE A 210 -0.75 10.00 -52.05
C PHE A 210 -2.07 10.49 -51.45
N ASN A 211 -2.12 11.63 -50.72
CA ASN A 211 -3.28 12.15 -50.01
C ASN A 211 -3.97 11.05 -49.15
N ALA A 212 -3.18 10.26 -48.42
CA ALA A 212 -3.63 9.10 -47.67
C ALA A 212 -3.83 9.40 -46.15
N GLU A 213 -3.96 10.68 -45.79
CA GLU A 213 -4.10 11.13 -44.39
C GLU A 213 -5.33 10.52 -43.73
N ASP A 214 -6.48 10.52 -44.40
CA ASP A 214 -7.73 9.99 -43.84
C ASP A 214 -7.63 8.47 -43.57
N TYR A 215 -6.94 7.74 -44.46
CA TYR A 215 -6.68 6.32 -44.26
C TYR A 215 -5.80 6.08 -43.03
N GLN A 216 -4.74 6.87 -42.87
CA GLN A 216 -3.83 6.76 -41.72
C GLN A 216 -4.51 7.17 -40.40
N ASN A 217 -5.34 8.22 -40.44
CA ASN A 217 -6.15 8.63 -39.30
C ASN A 217 -7.10 7.50 -38.87
N ALA A 218 -7.85 6.92 -39.81
CA ALA A 218 -8.74 5.79 -39.51
C ALA A 218 -7.99 4.55 -38.96
N LYS A 219 -6.77 4.30 -39.50
CA LYS A 219 -5.89 3.21 -39.02
C LYS A 219 -5.41 3.46 -37.59
N PHE A 220 -5.18 4.70 -37.19
CA PHE A 220 -4.79 5.11 -35.83
C PHE A 220 -5.98 5.14 -34.86
N ASP A 221 -7.13 5.69 -35.31
CA ASP A 221 -8.32 5.87 -34.46
C ASP A 221 -8.90 4.55 -33.96
N LYS A 222 -8.86 3.51 -34.78
CA LYS A 222 -9.40 2.21 -34.39
C LYS A 222 -8.72 1.63 -33.13
N PRO A 223 -7.40 1.42 -33.07
CA PRO A 223 -6.73 0.93 -31.85
C PRO A 223 -6.77 1.96 -30.72
N SER A 224 -6.79 3.26 -31.00
CA SER A 224 -6.90 4.33 -30.01
C SER A 224 -8.24 4.27 -29.29
N THR A 225 -9.34 4.15 -30.02
CA THR A 225 -10.70 4.01 -29.48
C THR A 225 -10.86 2.72 -28.68
N GLU A 226 -10.29 1.60 -29.19
CA GLU A 226 -10.30 0.31 -28.47
C GLU A 226 -9.54 0.41 -27.14
N MET A 227 -8.38 1.08 -27.13
CA MET A 227 -7.60 1.34 -25.91
C MET A 227 -8.38 2.22 -24.94
N MET A 228 -8.96 3.34 -25.42
CA MET A 228 -9.80 4.23 -24.61
C MET A 228 -10.93 3.46 -23.93
N ASN A 229 -11.69 2.66 -24.68
CA ASN A 229 -12.82 1.89 -24.16
C ASN A 229 -12.37 0.83 -23.14
N THR A 230 -11.23 0.18 -23.36
CA THR A 230 -10.66 -0.81 -22.44
C THR A 230 -10.21 -0.11 -21.14
N GLN A 231 -9.54 1.02 -21.27
CA GLN A 231 -9.06 1.80 -20.13
C GLN A 231 -10.21 2.40 -19.33
N LEU A 232 -11.26 2.89 -20.00
CA LEU A 232 -12.47 3.38 -19.35
C LEU A 232 -13.17 2.30 -18.51
N LYS A 233 -13.27 1.06 -19.06
CA LYS A 233 -13.82 -0.07 -18.30
C LYS A 233 -12.95 -0.41 -17.07
N ASN A 234 -11.63 -0.37 -17.19
CA ASN A 234 -10.72 -0.57 -16.06
C ASN A 234 -10.87 0.52 -15.01
N GLN A 235 -10.91 1.79 -15.43
CA GLN A 235 -11.07 2.92 -14.52
C GLN A 235 -12.42 2.90 -13.79
N ARG A 236 -13.50 2.51 -14.46
CA ARG A 236 -14.82 2.34 -13.82
C ARG A 236 -14.79 1.25 -12.73
N LEU A 237 -14.14 0.13 -12.98
CA LEU A 237 -13.98 -0.93 -11.97
C LEU A 237 -13.09 -0.47 -10.79
N MET A 238 -12.00 0.23 -11.08
CA MET A 238 -11.13 0.78 -10.04
C MET A 238 -11.84 1.86 -9.21
N ALA A 239 -12.68 2.69 -9.84
CA ALA A 239 -13.46 3.72 -9.14
C ALA A 239 -14.46 3.15 -8.13
N VAL A 240 -14.92 1.90 -8.31
CA VAL A 240 -15.82 1.22 -7.36
C VAL A 240 -15.10 0.79 -6.10
N ILE A 241 -13.77 0.57 -6.13
CA ILE A 241 -13.00 0.07 -4.97
C ILE A 241 -13.15 1.03 -3.79
N GLN A 242 -12.93 2.33 -4.00
CA GLN A 242 -12.93 3.32 -2.92
C GLN A 242 -14.27 3.40 -2.18
N PRO A 243 -15.43 3.57 -2.86
CA PRO A 243 -16.74 3.53 -2.22
C PRO A 243 -17.06 2.20 -1.53
N MET A 244 -16.71 1.07 -2.15
CA MET A 244 -16.93 -0.25 -1.54
C MET A 244 -16.12 -0.46 -0.28
N MET A 245 -14.85 0.00 -0.26
CA MET A 245 -14.03 -0.05 0.93
C MET A 245 -14.59 0.83 2.05
N GLY A 246 -15.03 2.05 1.72
CA GLY A 246 -15.71 2.93 2.68
C GLY A 246 -16.99 2.30 3.23
N LEU A 247 -17.79 1.67 2.36
CA LEU A 247 -18.99 0.95 2.77
C LEU A 247 -18.65 -0.23 3.71
N CYS A 248 -17.65 -1.05 3.37
CA CYS A 248 -17.22 -2.15 4.23
C CYS A 248 -16.74 -1.67 5.60
N MET A 249 -15.97 -0.57 5.66
CA MET A 249 -15.49 0.01 6.92
C MET A 249 -16.63 0.51 7.79
N ASN A 250 -17.57 1.28 7.20
CA ASN A 250 -18.73 1.80 7.92
C ASN A 250 -19.71 0.68 8.32
N ALA A 251 -19.90 -0.33 7.45
CA ALA A 251 -20.73 -1.50 7.79
C ALA A 251 -20.11 -2.32 8.92
N LEU A 252 -18.78 -2.52 8.92
CA LEU A 252 -18.07 -3.18 10.02
C LEU A 252 -18.31 -2.41 11.34
N ALA A 253 -18.11 -1.11 11.35
CA ALA A 253 -18.36 -0.29 12.53
C ALA A 253 -19.81 -0.40 13.01
N LEU A 254 -20.78 -0.29 12.09
CA LEU A 254 -22.20 -0.42 12.40
C LEU A 254 -22.55 -1.78 13.01
N VAL A 255 -22.06 -2.88 12.43
CA VAL A 255 -22.31 -4.23 12.95
C VAL A 255 -21.66 -4.42 14.32
N ILE A 256 -20.43 -3.91 14.52
CA ILE A 256 -19.75 -3.95 15.84
C ILE A 256 -20.59 -3.20 16.90
N TYR A 257 -21.07 -2.00 16.59
CA TYR A 257 -21.90 -1.23 17.52
C TYR A 257 -23.25 -1.87 17.76
N TRP A 258 -23.88 -2.43 16.73
CA TRP A 258 -25.18 -3.10 16.88
C TRP A 258 -25.09 -4.37 17.74
N LEU A 259 -24.13 -5.25 17.41
CA LEU A 259 -23.87 -6.43 18.25
C LEU A 259 -23.40 -6.06 19.65
N GLY A 260 -22.53 -5.04 19.76
CA GLY A 260 -22.10 -4.49 21.04
C GLY A 260 -23.26 -4.00 21.89
N ALA A 261 -24.23 -3.32 21.30
CA ALA A 261 -25.44 -2.88 21.99
C ALA A 261 -26.32 -4.07 22.45
N ALA A 262 -26.45 -5.12 21.63
CA ALA A 262 -27.16 -6.33 22.02
C ALA A 262 -26.45 -7.01 23.22
N LEU A 263 -25.14 -7.20 23.16
CA LEU A 263 -24.35 -7.77 24.26
C LEU A 263 -24.41 -6.93 25.55
N ILE A 264 -24.49 -5.61 25.45
CA ILE A 264 -24.70 -4.71 26.61
C ILE A 264 -26.10 -4.88 27.18
N ASN A 265 -27.12 -5.08 26.33
CA ASN A 265 -28.50 -5.25 26.78
C ASN A 265 -28.71 -6.55 27.56
N ASP A 266 -27.96 -7.62 27.22
CA ASP A 266 -28.00 -8.89 27.93
C ASP A 266 -27.40 -8.82 29.35
N ILE A 267 -26.65 -7.78 29.67
CA ILE A 267 -26.09 -7.55 31.01
C ILE A 267 -27.19 -6.94 31.93
N PRO A 268 -27.43 -7.48 33.12
CA PRO A 268 -28.44 -6.94 34.05
C PRO A 268 -28.27 -5.45 34.33
N VAL A 269 -29.39 -4.70 34.40
CA VAL A 269 -29.35 -3.24 34.64
C VAL A 269 -28.72 -2.89 35.97
N ALA A 270 -28.82 -3.81 36.95
CA ALA A 270 -28.21 -3.63 38.28
C ALA A 270 -26.66 -3.60 38.23
N ASP A 271 -26.04 -4.15 37.17
CA ASP A 271 -24.57 -4.15 37.02
C ASP A 271 -24.12 -3.07 36.03
N ALA A 272 -24.27 -1.82 36.44
CA ALA A 272 -23.87 -0.65 35.65
C ALA A 272 -22.35 -0.66 35.30
N ALA A 273 -21.51 -1.22 36.17
CA ALA A 273 -20.09 -1.30 35.96
C ALA A 273 -19.73 -2.27 34.82
N ALA A 274 -20.39 -3.43 34.77
CA ALA A 274 -20.19 -4.40 33.67
C ALA A 274 -20.68 -3.85 32.33
N ARG A 275 -21.83 -3.15 32.30
CA ARG A 275 -22.34 -2.47 31.10
C ARG A 275 -21.35 -1.42 30.58
N LEU A 276 -20.81 -0.61 31.46
CA LEU A 276 -19.82 0.41 31.09
C LEU A 276 -18.52 -0.21 30.56
N ASN A 277 -18.03 -1.27 31.20
CA ASN A 277 -16.87 -2.00 30.72
C ASN A 277 -17.10 -2.59 29.32
N MET A 278 -18.29 -3.16 29.09
CA MET A 278 -18.66 -3.70 27.77
C MET A 278 -18.73 -2.61 26.71
N PHE A 279 -19.38 -1.47 27.03
CA PHE A 279 -19.43 -0.31 26.13
C PHE A 279 -18.03 0.18 25.75
N SER A 280 -17.15 0.37 26.73
CA SER A 280 -15.75 0.78 26.50
C SER A 280 -15.02 -0.25 25.62
N ASN A 281 -15.22 -1.54 25.87
CA ASN A 281 -14.63 -2.59 25.07
C ASN A 281 -15.11 -2.56 23.60
N VAL A 282 -16.39 -2.30 23.35
CA VAL A 282 -16.96 -2.19 21.99
C VAL A 282 -16.34 -1.02 21.22
N VAL A 283 -16.18 0.15 21.87
CA VAL A 283 -15.57 1.33 21.25
C VAL A 283 -14.12 1.05 20.84
N VAL A 284 -13.35 0.50 21.78
CA VAL A 284 -11.92 0.15 21.53
C VAL A 284 -11.78 -0.97 20.51
N PHE A 285 -12.69 -1.95 20.57
CA PHE A 285 -12.75 -3.03 19.59
C PHE A 285 -12.95 -2.49 18.16
N SER A 286 -13.89 -1.56 17.98
CA SER A 286 -14.15 -0.92 16.68
C SER A 286 -12.87 -0.27 16.11
N THR A 287 -12.07 0.36 16.95
CA THR A 287 -10.79 0.97 16.54
C THR A 287 -9.77 -0.09 16.12
N TYR A 288 -9.61 -1.18 16.89
CA TYR A 288 -8.71 -2.25 16.51
C TYR A 288 -9.17 -2.98 15.24
N ALA A 289 -10.48 -3.19 15.08
CA ALA A 289 -11.03 -3.79 13.86
C ALA A 289 -10.70 -2.94 12.62
N THR A 290 -10.76 -1.62 12.76
CA THR A 290 -10.33 -0.67 11.72
C THR A 290 -8.85 -0.84 11.39
N TYR A 291 -7.97 -0.97 12.38
CA TYR A 291 -6.54 -1.22 12.16
C TYR A 291 -6.27 -2.55 11.46
N VAL A 292 -7.00 -3.61 11.80
CA VAL A 292 -6.91 -4.90 11.10
C VAL A 292 -7.24 -4.72 9.62
N VAL A 293 -8.38 -4.14 9.30
CA VAL A 293 -8.82 -3.93 7.91
C VAL A 293 -7.81 -3.06 7.14
N MET A 294 -7.38 -1.94 7.73
CA MET A 294 -6.37 -1.05 7.12
C MET A 294 -5.04 -1.76 6.85
N SER A 295 -4.62 -2.64 7.74
CA SER A 295 -3.39 -3.42 7.58
C SER A 295 -3.49 -4.39 6.40
N PHE A 296 -4.64 -5.06 6.23
CA PHE A 296 -4.88 -5.90 5.05
C PHE A 296 -4.91 -5.10 3.76
N MET A 297 -5.52 -3.91 3.76
CA MET A 297 -5.51 -3.00 2.61
C MET A 297 -4.08 -2.59 2.21
N MET A 298 -3.25 -2.22 3.17
CA MET A 298 -1.84 -1.88 2.91
C MET A 298 -1.09 -3.06 2.32
N MET A 299 -1.32 -4.27 2.82
CA MET A 299 -0.69 -5.49 2.31
C MET A 299 -1.06 -5.77 0.85
N VAL A 300 -2.33 -5.61 0.49
CA VAL A 300 -2.80 -5.76 -0.90
C VAL A 300 -2.16 -4.73 -1.82
N MET A 301 -2.04 -3.47 -1.37
CA MET A 301 -1.39 -2.40 -2.16
C MET A 301 0.07 -2.74 -2.52
N ILE A 302 0.81 -3.33 -1.57
CA ILE A 302 2.19 -3.78 -1.80
C ILE A 302 2.21 -4.90 -2.85
N PHE A 303 1.33 -5.90 -2.73
CA PHE A 303 1.25 -7.00 -3.69
C PHE A 303 0.96 -6.53 -5.12
N MET A 304 0.19 -5.44 -5.28
CA MET A 304 -0.05 -4.84 -6.60
C MET A 304 1.19 -4.16 -7.20
N MET A 305 2.07 -3.61 -6.36
CA MET A 305 3.29 -2.92 -6.81
C MET A 305 4.45 -3.88 -7.08
N PHE A 306 4.47 -5.05 -6.43
CA PHE A 306 5.59 -5.99 -6.48
C PHE A 306 5.96 -6.50 -7.88
N PRO A 307 4.99 -6.86 -8.79
CA PRO A 307 5.31 -7.34 -10.13
C PRO A 307 6.09 -6.34 -10.98
N SER A 308 5.75 -5.04 -10.89
CA SER A 308 6.45 -4.00 -11.66
C SER A 308 7.90 -3.84 -11.20
N ALA A 309 8.16 -3.93 -9.90
CA ALA A 309 9.51 -3.93 -9.35
C ALA A 309 10.31 -5.15 -9.75
N GLN A 310 9.68 -6.32 -9.82
CA GLN A 310 10.36 -7.54 -10.21
C GLN A 310 10.84 -7.45 -11.66
N VAL A 311 10.01 -6.95 -12.57
CA VAL A 311 10.39 -6.74 -13.98
C VAL A 311 11.56 -5.76 -14.10
N SER A 312 11.50 -4.61 -13.41
CA SER A 312 12.61 -3.65 -13.40
C SER A 312 13.89 -4.24 -12.80
N ALA A 313 13.76 -5.05 -11.74
CA ALA A 313 14.91 -5.73 -11.13
C ALA A 313 15.53 -6.78 -12.07
N GLU A 314 14.73 -7.52 -12.84
CA GLU A 314 15.20 -8.49 -13.83
C GLU A 314 15.98 -7.80 -14.94
N ARG A 315 15.44 -6.70 -15.51
CA ARG A 315 16.13 -5.90 -16.54
C ARG A 315 17.46 -5.33 -16.06
N ILE A 316 17.54 -4.90 -14.80
CA ILE A 316 18.78 -4.40 -14.23
C ILE A 316 19.77 -5.54 -14.00
N ASN A 317 19.31 -6.73 -13.55
CA ASN A 317 20.19 -7.89 -13.39
C ASN A 317 20.76 -8.38 -14.73
N GLU A 318 19.99 -8.34 -15.84
CA GLU A 318 20.50 -8.65 -17.19
C GLU A 318 21.71 -7.77 -17.59
N VAL A 319 21.76 -6.52 -17.12
CA VAL A 319 22.91 -5.63 -17.38
C VAL A 319 24.10 -5.94 -16.47
N LEU A 320 23.82 -6.43 -15.25
CA LEU A 320 24.84 -6.64 -14.23
C LEU A 320 25.47 -8.05 -14.29
N GLU A 321 24.85 -8.99 -14.95
CA GLU A 321 25.36 -10.33 -15.25
C GLU A 321 26.20 -10.33 -16.54
#